data_ff25a28ed0426f51ebc458dbb0b05f69
#
_entry.id   ff25a28ed0426f51ebc458dbb0b05f69
#
_cell.length_a   1.000
_cell.length_b   1.000
_cell.length_c   1.000
_cell.angle_alpha   90.00
_cell.angle_beta   90.00
_cell.angle_gamma   90.00
#
_symmetry.space_group_name_H-M   'P 1'
#
loop_
_entity.id
_entity.type
_entity.pdbx_description
1 polymer ?
#
loop_
_entity_poly.entity_id
_entity_poly.type
_entity_poly.pdbx_seq_one_letter_code
_entity_poly.pdbx_strand_id
1 'polypeptide(L)'
;MKFSIVISTYKRDDGKTPELLKRTLDSVFNQTYKDFKLFLIGDKYEDVNEIFEIISKYDSEKFYFENLSYAKERDRYKNSNKMALWSYGGVNAINYGIIKSINDGYNLICHLDHDDWWYPNHLEEIKKCIEETNASWVCTKSTYFSEYVFLPKKITNKEYENFLPESGGLIHSSVCMDFKKIPLLYRDVYDLTNTIGLPADADLWERTREYIQNNNLKSYFINKLTCRHDEEGYSRN
;
A
#
# COMPACT_ATOMS: atom_id res chain seq x y z
N MET A 1 2.99 17.02 -10.40
CA MET A 1 3.43 15.96 -9.44
C MET A 1 2.79 14.67 -9.89
N LYS A 2 3.55 13.61 -10.12
CA LYS A 2 3.02 12.34 -10.65
C LYS A 2 3.07 11.27 -9.57
N PHE A 3 1.93 10.63 -9.27
CA PHE A 3 1.87 9.53 -8.33
C PHE A 3 1.91 8.18 -9.03
N SER A 4 2.57 7.21 -8.40
CA SER A 4 2.40 5.79 -8.67
C SER A 4 1.54 5.20 -7.57
N ILE A 5 0.53 4.42 -7.95
CA ILE A 5 -0.29 3.65 -7.03
C ILE A 5 0.07 2.19 -7.25
N VAL A 6 0.60 1.53 -6.23
CA VAL A 6 1.05 0.13 -6.34
C VAL A 6 0.11 -0.76 -5.55
N ILE A 7 -0.46 -1.75 -6.23
CA ILE A 7 -1.38 -2.74 -5.69
C ILE A 7 -0.83 -4.14 -6.02
N SER A 8 -0.63 -4.98 -5.02
CA SER A 8 -0.47 -6.42 -5.22
C SER A 8 -1.81 -7.12 -5.05
N THR A 9 -2.11 -8.11 -5.89
CA THR A 9 -3.36 -8.87 -5.82
C THR A 9 -3.14 -10.36 -6.01
N TYR A 10 -3.97 -11.15 -5.36
CA TYR A 10 -4.00 -12.60 -5.47
C TYR A 10 -5.44 -13.10 -5.36
N LYS A 11 -5.73 -14.28 -5.85
CA LYS A 11 -7.05 -14.89 -5.69
C LYS A 11 -7.19 -15.45 -4.28
N ARG A 12 -8.13 -14.91 -3.53
CA ARG A 12 -8.46 -15.34 -2.17
C ARG A 12 -9.30 -16.61 -2.23
N ASP A 13 -9.14 -17.50 -1.26
CA ASP A 13 -9.91 -18.75 -1.16
C ASP A 13 -11.43 -18.51 -0.94
N ASP A 14 -11.81 -17.34 -0.39
CA ASP A 14 -13.22 -16.95 -0.19
C ASP A 14 -13.90 -16.41 -1.47
N GLY A 15 -13.16 -16.26 -2.57
CA GLY A 15 -13.67 -15.79 -3.86
C GLY A 15 -14.01 -14.32 -3.93
N LYS A 16 -13.75 -13.52 -2.90
CA LYS A 16 -14.12 -12.08 -2.84
C LYS A 16 -13.19 -11.15 -3.60
N THR A 17 -12.03 -11.61 -4.03
CA THR A 17 -11.03 -10.74 -4.68
C THR A 17 -11.58 -9.91 -5.84
N PRO A 18 -12.40 -10.44 -6.78
CA PRO A 18 -12.89 -9.64 -7.90
C PRO A 18 -13.74 -8.45 -7.48
N GLU A 19 -14.62 -8.65 -6.49
CA GLU A 19 -15.49 -7.59 -5.96
C GLU A 19 -14.66 -6.51 -5.23
N LEU A 20 -13.79 -6.94 -4.33
CA LEU A 20 -12.95 -6.07 -3.53
C LEU A 20 -11.99 -5.27 -4.41
N LEU A 21 -11.29 -5.95 -5.33
CA LEU A 21 -10.39 -5.30 -6.29
C LEU A 21 -11.12 -4.28 -7.15
N LYS A 22 -12.33 -4.62 -7.65
CA LYS A 22 -13.14 -3.67 -8.41
C LYS A 22 -13.43 -2.42 -7.60
N ARG A 23 -13.88 -2.55 -6.33
CA ARG A 23 -14.13 -1.42 -5.42
C ARG A 23 -12.88 -0.56 -5.23
N THR A 24 -11.73 -1.20 -5.01
CA THR A 24 -10.43 -0.54 -4.86
C THR A 24 -10.09 0.26 -6.11
N LEU A 25 -10.17 -0.34 -7.29
CA LEU A 25 -9.88 0.33 -8.57
C LEU A 25 -10.88 1.46 -8.86
N ASP A 26 -12.18 1.27 -8.62
CA ASP A 26 -13.18 2.34 -8.74
C ASP A 26 -12.79 3.55 -7.87
N SER A 27 -12.29 3.31 -6.64
CA SER A 27 -11.86 4.39 -5.75
C SER A 27 -10.65 5.16 -6.26
N VAL A 28 -9.72 4.47 -6.93
CA VAL A 28 -8.54 5.08 -7.56
C VAL A 28 -8.93 5.92 -8.77
N PHE A 29 -9.74 5.38 -9.67
CA PHE A 29 -10.13 6.09 -10.90
C PHE A 29 -11.12 7.24 -10.62
N ASN A 30 -11.79 7.24 -9.47
CA ASN A 30 -12.64 8.33 -8.98
C ASN A 30 -11.89 9.43 -8.21
N GLN A 31 -10.57 9.36 -8.06
CA GLN A 31 -9.79 10.43 -7.42
C GLN A 31 -9.98 11.77 -8.15
N THR A 32 -10.04 12.88 -7.39
CA THR A 32 -10.11 14.25 -7.94
C THR A 32 -8.82 14.63 -8.65
N TYR A 33 -7.68 14.25 -8.09
CA TYR A 33 -6.37 14.42 -8.74
C TYR A 33 -6.10 13.30 -9.73
N LYS A 34 -5.79 13.67 -10.99
CA LYS A 34 -5.75 12.73 -12.12
C LYS A 34 -4.35 12.39 -12.66
N ASP A 35 -3.29 13.03 -12.17
CA ASP A 35 -1.92 12.75 -12.62
C ASP A 35 -1.30 11.59 -11.82
N PHE A 36 -1.78 10.39 -12.11
CA PHE A 36 -1.29 9.15 -11.52
C PHE A 36 -1.22 8.02 -12.57
N LYS A 37 -0.44 7.00 -12.24
CA LYS A 37 -0.48 5.69 -12.90
C LYS A 37 -0.61 4.58 -11.86
N LEU A 38 -1.48 3.63 -12.13
CA LEU A 38 -1.69 2.46 -11.30
C LEU A 38 -0.86 1.28 -11.82
N PHE A 39 -0.18 0.62 -10.91
CA PHE A 39 0.60 -0.60 -11.13
C PHE A 39 -0.05 -1.73 -10.33
N LEU A 40 -0.84 -2.55 -11.02
CA LEU A 40 -1.46 -3.75 -10.47
C LEU A 40 -0.58 -4.95 -10.75
N ILE A 41 -0.13 -5.63 -9.71
CA ILE A 41 0.73 -6.80 -9.83
C ILE A 41 0.00 -8.02 -9.29
N GLY A 42 -0.27 -8.97 -10.16
CA GLY A 42 -0.79 -10.27 -9.76
C GLY A 42 0.32 -11.10 -9.09
N ASP A 43 0.09 -11.52 -7.85
CA ASP A 43 0.98 -12.43 -7.12
C ASP A 43 0.62 -13.88 -7.49
N LYS A 44 0.87 -14.25 -8.77
CA LYS A 44 0.46 -15.50 -9.41
C LYS A 44 -1.08 -15.67 -9.35
N TYR A 45 -1.79 -14.64 -9.80
CA TYR A 45 -3.25 -14.71 -9.84
C TYR A 45 -3.71 -15.83 -10.78
N GLU A 46 -4.54 -16.76 -10.28
CA GLU A 46 -4.85 -18.01 -10.97
C GLU A 46 -5.70 -17.80 -12.22
N ASP A 47 -6.65 -16.88 -12.20
CA ASP A 47 -7.56 -16.57 -13.29
C ASP A 47 -7.28 -15.18 -13.87
N VAL A 48 -6.32 -15.11 -14.79
CA VAL A 48 -5.93 -13.86 -15.43
C VAL A 48 -7.06 -13.23 -16.25
N ASN A 49 -7.97 -14.03 -16.81
CA ASN A 49 -9.10 -13.51 -17.59
C ASN A 49 -10.06 -12.72 -16.70
N GLU A 50 -10.30 -13.17 -15.46
CA GLU A 50 -11.08 -12.44 -14.47
C GLU A 50 -10.49 -11.05 -14.19
N ILE A 51 -9.15 -10.94 -14.09
CA ILE A 51 -8.49 -9.64 -13.95
C ILE A 51 -8.67 -8.78 -15.20
N PHE A 52 -8.49 -9.34 -16.39
CA PHE A 52 -8.69 -8.59 -17.65
C PHE A 52 -10.11 -8.05 -17.79
N GLU A 53 -11.12 -8.80 -17.39
CA GLU A 53 -12.53 -8.34 -17.38
C GLU A 53 -12.72 -7.13 -16.44
N ILE A 54 -12.06 -7.15 -15.27
CA ILE A 54 -12.13 -6.05 -14.32
C ILE A 54 -11.43 -4.81 -14.87
N ILE A 55 -10.17 -4.96 -15.33
CA ILE A 55 -9.32 -3.81 -15.71
C ILE A 55 -9.71 -3.19 -17.06
N SER A 56 -10.37 -3.94 -17.96
CA SER A 56 -10.80 -3.45 -19.27
C SER A 56 -11.73 -2.23 -19.24
N LYS A 57 -12.29 -1.93 -18.05
CA LYS A 57 -13.21 -0.80 -17.82
C LYS A 57 -12.49 0.51 -17.53
N TYR A 58 -11.17 0.48 -17.28
CA TYR A 58 -10.38 1.63 -16.87
C TYR A 58 -9.47 2.11 -18.00
N ASP A 59 -9.01 3.35 -17.88
CA ASP A 59 -8.10 3.98 -18.84
C ASP A 59 -6.76 3.23 -18.89
N SER A 60 -6.50 2.57 -20.02
CA SER A 60 -5.31 1.75 -20.23
C SER A 60 -4.01 2.54 -20.20
N GLU A 61 -4.02 3.85 -20.49
CA GLU A 61 -2.82 4.70 -20.42
C GLU A 61 -2.37 4.95 -18.98
N LYS A 62 -3.33 4.90 -18.04
CA LYS A 62 -3.10 5.05 -16.59
C LYS A 62 -2.92 3.73 -15.86
N PHE A 63 -2.85 2.63 -16.60
CA PHE A 63 -2.85 1.31 -16.01
C PHE A 63 -1.65 0.49 -16.51
N TYR A 64 -0.97 -0.15 -15.58
CA TYR A 64 -0.01 -1.21 -15.87
C TYR A 64 -0.46 -2.47 -15.10
N PHE A 65 -0.55 -3.58 -15.80
CA PHE A 65 -0.83 -4.87 -15.19
C PHE A 65 0.23 -5.89 -15.59
N GLU A 66 0.71 -6.64 -14.62
CA GLU A 66 1.52 -7.82 -14.84
C GLU A 66 1.15 -8.90 -13.81
N ASN A 67 0.98 -10.12 -14.28
CA ASN A 67 0.79 -11.27 -13.41
C ASN A 67 2.11 -12.04 -13.31
N LEU A 68 2.68 -12.11 -12.12
CA LEU A 68 3.92 -12.83 -11.91
C LEU A 68 3.69 -14.34 -12.07
N SER A 69 4.66 -15.02 -12.68
CA SER A 69 4.58 -16.48 -12.92
C SER A 69 4.73 -17.32 -11.64
N TYR A 70 5.17 -16.68 -10.53
CA TYR A 70 5.34 -17.32 -9.22
C TYR A 70 4.98 -16.35 -8.09
N ALA A 71 4.41 -16.88 -7.02
CA ALA A 71 4.10 -16.15 -5.79
C ALA A 71 5.12 -16.53 -4.72
N LYS A 72 6.26 -15.87 -4.68
CA LYS A 72 7.44 -16.29 -3.90
C LYS A 72 7.10 -16.68 -2.45
N GLU A 73 6.49 -15.78 -1.71
CA GLU A 73 6.18 -15.96 -0.29
C GLU A 73 4.97 -16.88 -0.11
N ARG A 74 3.93 -16.74 -0.95
CA ARG A 74 2.72 -17.57 -0.88
C ARG A 74 3.01 -19.02 -1.21
N ASP A 75 3.72 -19.30 -2.29
CA ASP A 75 4.11 -20.66 -2.66
C ASP A 75 4.99 -21.30 -1.57
N ARG A 76 5.85 -20.49 -0.92
CA ARG A 76 6.73 -20.95 0.16
C ARG A 76 6.01 -21.27 1.45
N TYR A 77 5.05 -20.41 1.88
CA TYR A 77 4.48 -20.49 3.22
C TYR A 77 3.08 -21.11 3.27
N LYS A 78 2.35 -21.19 2.17
CA LYS A 78 0.95 -21.69 2.10
C LYS A 78 0.71 -22.99 2.89
N ASN A 79 1.63 -23.94 2.80
CA ASN A 79 1.50 -25.27 3.44
C ASN A 79 2.43 -25.48 4.64
N SER A 80 3.25 -24.51 5.02
CA SER A 80 4.30 -24.68 6.02
C SER A 80 4.17 -23.72 7.21
N ASN A 81 3.77 -22.48 6.98
CA ASN A 81 3.76 -21.46 8.02
C ASN A 81 2.71 -20.36 7.75
N LYS A 82 1.52 -20.53 8.33
CA LYS A 82 0.41 -19.57 8.16
C LYS A 82 0.73 -18.17 8.66
N MET A 83 1.53 -18.03 9.73
CA MET A 83 1.93 -16.73 10.27
C MET A 83 2.89 -16.02 9.30
N ALA A 84 3.87 -16.73 8.74
CA ALA A 84 4.76 -16.17 7.72
C ALA A 84 3.98 -15.80 6.44
N LEU A 85 3.01 -16.63 6.04
CA LEU A 85 2.13 -16.31 4.92
C LEU A 85 1.36 -15.00 5.13
N TRP A 86 0.77 -14.84 6.32
CA TRP A 86 0.06 -13.61 6.67
C TRP A 86 0.99 -12.40 6.73
N SER A 87 2.19 -12.56 7.31
CA SER A 87 3.14 -11.47 7.53
C SER A 87 3.85 -11.01 6.25
N TYR A 88 4.10 -11.92 5.31
CA TYR A 88 5.01 -11.66 4.17
C TYR A 88 4.41 -12.00 2.81
N GLY A 89 3.21 -12.56 2.75
CA GLY A 89 2.55 -12.91 1.49
C GLY A 89 2.37 -11.69 0.57
N GLY A 90 2.98 -11.73 -0.62
CA GLY A 90 2.90 -10.65 -1.60
C GLY A 90 4.06 -9.64 -1.58
N VAL A 91 5.06 -9.81 -0.69
CA VAL A 91 6.26 -8.93 -0.63
C VAL A 91 6.95 -8.85 -1.99
N ASN A 92 7.11 -9.97 -2.68
CA ASN A 92 7.72 -9.98 -4.01
C ASN A 92 6.90 -9.17 -5.03
N ALA A 93 5.59 -9.34 -5.03
CA ALA A 93 4.71 -8.64 -5.97
C ALA A 93 4.67 -7.13 -5.74
N ILE A 94 4.53 -6.68 -4.49
CA ILE A 94 4.53 -5.24 -4.19
C ILE A 94 5.87 -4.59 -4.53
N ASN A 95 6.99 -5.24 -4.21
CA ASN A 95 8.33 -4.74 -4.55
C ASN A 95 8.54 -4.68 -6.06
N TYR A 96 8.07 -5.67 -6.81
CA TYR A 96 8.09 -5.64 -8.27
C TYR A 96 7.36 -4.42 -8.81
N GLY A 97 6.15 -4.15 -8.32
CA GLY A 97 5.36 -2.98 -8.70
C GLY A 97 6.06 -1.65 -8.38
N ILE A 98 6.68 -1.53 -7.21
CA ILE A 98 7.46 -0.36 -6.82
C ILE A 98 8.64 -0.16 -7.78
N ILE A 99 9.45 -1.18 -8.02
CA ILE A 99 10.61 -1.10 -8.92
C ILE A 99 10.18 -0.76 -10.34
N LYS A 100 9.09 -1.38 -10.83
CA LYS A 100 8.54 -1.09 -12.16
C LYS A 100 8.10 0.36 -12.27
N SER A 101 7.41 0.89 -11.26
CA SER A 101 6.96 2.29 -11.26
C SER A 101 8.12 3.28 -11.27
N ILE A 102 9.20 2.98 -10.53
CA ILE A 102 10.41 3.81 -10.50
C ILE A 102 11.10 3.81 -11.87
N ASN A 103 11.21 2.65 -12.52
CA ASN A 103 11.78 2.52 -13.86
C ASN A 103 10.95 3.28 -14.91
N ASP A 104 9.64 3.42 -14.71
CA ASP A 104 8.73 4.25 -15.52
C ASP A 104 8.78 5.75 -15.16
N GLY A 105 9.65 6.15 -14.22
CA GLY A 105 9.91 7.54 -13.85
C GLY A 105 9.02 8.10 -12.73
N TYR A 106 8.26 7.26 -12.03
CA TYR A 106 7.46 7.65 -10.86
C TYR A 106 8.27 7.50 -9.57
N ASN A 107 8.21 8.50 -8.70
CA ASN A 107 8.96 8.45 -7.43
C ASN A 107 8.07 8.60 -6.20
N LEU A 108 6.88 9.18 -6.35
CA LEU A 108 5.89 9.27 -5.28
C LEU A 108 5.04 7.99 -5.30
N ILE A 109 5.34 7.10 -4.40
CA ILE A 109 4.72 5.78 -4.31
C ILE A 109 3.61 5.83 -3.27
N CYS A 110 2.38 5.63 -3.70
CA CYS A 110 1.22 5.41 -2.83
C CYS A 110 0.95 3.91 -2.74
N HIS A 111 0.85 3.42 -1.53
CA HIS A 111 0.54 2.03 -1.24
C HIS A 111 -0.97 1.84 -1.13
N LEU A 112 -1.49 0.73 -1.67
CA LEU A 112 -2.92 0.41 -1.57
C LEU A 112 -3.12 -1.11 -1.61
N ASP A 113 -3.78 -1.66 -0.62
CA ASP A 113 -4.17 -3.05 -0.61
C ASP A 113 -5.37 -3.29 -1.53
N HIS A 114 -5.48 -4.49 -2.10
CA HIS A 114 -6.51 -4.79 -3.11
C HIS A 114 -7.94 -4.87 -2.53
N ASP A 115 -8.08 -4.77 -1.23
CA ASP A 115 -9.33 -4.81 -0.48
C ASP A 115 -9.61 -3.53 0.34
N ASP A 116 -8.72 -2.53 0.26
CA ASP A 116 -8.90 -1.20 0.79
C ASP A 116 -9.41 -0.22 -0.27
N TRP A 117 -9.85 0.96 0.15
CA TRP A 117 -10.27 1.99 -0.79
C TRP A 117 -10.09 3.40 -0.26
N TRP A 118 -10.04 4.36 -1.20
CA TRP A 118 -9.83 5.77 -0.92
C TRP A 118 -11.07 6.61 -1.14
N TYR A 119 -11.23 7.64 -0.34
CA TYR A 119 -12.15 8.73 -0.65
C TYR A 119 -11.62 9.56 -1.83
N PRO A 120 -12.50 10.26 -2.58
CA PRO A 120 -12.10 10.93 -3.84
C PRO A 120 -10.98 11.97 -3.72
N ASN A 121 -10.77 12.54 -2.54
CA ASN A 121 -9.78 13.58 -2.28
C ASN A 121 -8.43 13.07 -1.75
N HIS A 122 -8.19 11.77 -1.69
CA HIS A 122 -6.97 11.21 -1.07
C HIS A 122 -5.69 11.73 -1.72
N LEU A 123 -5.56 11.59 -3.04
CA LEU A 123 -4.36 12.06 -3.76
C LEU A 123 -4.22 13.59 -3.75
N GLU A 124 -5.33 14.33 -3.78
CA GLU A 124 -5.32 15.80 -3.70
C GLU A 124 -4.77 16.29 -2.36
N GLU A 125 -5.18 15.67 -1.26
CA GLU A 125 -4.70 16.02 0.09
C GLU A 125 -3.21 15.69 0.26
N ILE A 126 -2.77 14.56 -0.26
CA ILE A 126 -1.35 14.18 -0.24
C ILE A 126 -0.53 15.17 -1.07
N LYS A 127 -0.97 15.49 -2.30
CA LYS A 127 -0.32 16.46 -3.18
C LYS A 127 -0.14 17.80 -2.47
N LYS A 128 -1.23 18.34 -1.93
CA LYS A 128 -1.22 19.61 -1.20
C LYS A 128 -0.23 19.59 -0.05
N CYS A 129 -0.24 18.55 0.76
CA CYS A 129 0.68 18.38 1.88
C CYS A 129 2.15 18.39 1.41
N ILE A 130 2.49 17.63 0.35
CA ILE A 130 3.87 17.57 -0.14
C ILE A 130 4.31 18.93 -0.72
N GLU A 131 3.43 19.64 -1.45
CA GLU A 131 3.72 20.96 -2.02
C GLU A 131 3.95 22.02 -0.94
N GLU A 132 3.18 21.98 0.15
CA GLU A 132 3.28 22.96 1.25
C GLU A 132 4.45 22.67 2.21
N THR A 133 4.78 21.40 2.44
CA THR A 133 5.72 20.99 3.50
C THR A 133 7.05 20.44 2.97
N ASN A 134 7.11 20.02 1.70
CA ASN A 134 8.20 19.22 1.12
C ASN A 134 8.44 17.90 1.86
N ALA A 135 7.38 17.31 2.43
CA ALA A 135 7.46 16.04 3.11
C ALA A 135 7.91 14.91 2.17
N SER A 136 8.73 14.02 2.70
CA SER A 136 9.25 12.84 2.00
C SER A 136 8.42 11.59 2.26
N TRP A 137 7.63 11.63 3.33
CA TRP A 137 6.71 10.59 3.74
C TRP A 137 5.44 11.25 4.30
N VAL A 138 4.29 10.78 3.87
CA VAL A 138 2.98 11.31 4.26
C VAL A 138 2.03 10.15 4.52
N CYS A 139 1.23 10.23 5.57
CA CYS A 139 0.06 9.36 5.73
C CYS A 139 -1.20 10.17 6.02
N THR A 140 -2.34 9.60 5.72
CA THR A 140 -3.64 10.19 6.01
C THR A 140 -4.33 9.44 7.14
N LYS A 141 -5.37 10.08 7.72
CA LYS A 141 -6.27 9.38 8.64
C LYS A 141 -7.04 8.31 7.89
N SER A 142 -7.16 7.12 8.49
CA SER A 142 -7.91 5.99 7.96
C SER A 142 -8.82 5.37 9.00
N THR A 143 -9.87 4.69 8.56
CA THR A 143 -10.63 3.76 9.41
C THR A 143 -9.86 2.46 9.56
N TYR A 144 -10.11 1.75 10.67
CA TYR A 144 -9.54 0.42 10.94
C TYR A 144 -10.63 -0.46 11.55
N PHE A 145 -11.03 -1.49 10.83
CA PHE A 145 -12.05 -2.51 11.18
C PHE A 145 -13.47 -1.99 11.48
N SER A 146 -13.66 -0.70 11.76
CA SER A 146 -14.98 -0.10 11.93
C SER A 146 -14.94 1.38 11.60
N GLU A 147 -16.10 1.95 11.32
CA GLU A 147 -16.23 3.41 11.07
C GLU A 147 -15.82 4.28 12.27
N TYR A 148 -15.71 3.69 13.45
CA TYR A 148 -15.43 4.38 14.71
C TYR A 148 -13.98 4.23 15.18
N VAL A 149 -13.20 3.35 14.55
CA VAL A 149 -11.78 3.16 14.88
C VAL A 149 -10.94 3.85 13.82
N PHE A 150 -10.23 4.88 14.22
CA PHE A 150 -9.39 5.67 13.33
C PHE A 150 -7.91 5.49 13.67
N LEU A 151 -7.07 5.45 12.64
CA LEU A 151 -5.62 5.47 12.78
C LEU A 151 -5.03 6.69 12.06
N PRO A 152 -3.98 7.27 12.60
CA PRO A 152 -3.40 7.09 13.93
C PRO A 152 -4.35 7.50 15.08
N LYS A 153 -4.32 6.76 16.21
CA LYS A 153 -5.32 6.90 17.29
C LYS A 153 -5.17 8.14 18.17
N LYS A 154 -3.96 8.59 18.40
CA LYS A 154 -3.65 9.68 19.36
C LYS A 154 -2.64 10.62 18.74
N ILE A 155 -3.11 11.68 18.11
CA ILE A 155 -2.26 12.73 17.59
C ILE A 155 -2.70 14.05 18.20
N THR A 156 -1.76 14.73 18.87
CA THR A 156 -1.96 16.10 19.34
C THR A 156 -1.67 17.07 18.19
N ASN A 157 -2.20 18.31 18.25
CA ASN A 157 -1.99 19.31 17.19
C ASN A 157 -0.51 19.69 16.91
N LYS A 158 0.44 19.18 17.71
CA LYS A 158 1.88 19.40 17.53
C LYS A 158 2.57 18.26 16.77
N GLU A 159 1.87 17.14 16.50
CA GLU A 159 2.45 15.91 15.97
C GLU A 159 2.18 15.70 14.48
N TYR A 160 1.51 16.63 13.81
CA TYR A 160 1.26 16.54 12.37
C TYR A 160 2.53 16.69 11.54
N GLU A 161 3.39 17.62 11.93
CA GLU A 161 4.70 17.81 11.34
C GLU A 161 5.71 16.88 12.03
N ASN A 162 6.58 16.25 11.23
CA ASN A 162 7.56 15.27 11.70
C ASN A 162 6.91 14.06 12.40
N PHE A 163 5.68 13.71 11.96
CA PHE A 163 5.03 12.47 12.36
C PHE A 163 5.85 11.28 11.87
N LEU A 164 6.28 10.42 12.78
CA LEU A 164 7.09 9.26 12.43
C LEU A 164 6.22 8.02 12.29
N PRO A 165 6.42 7.23 11.22
CA PRO A 165 5.74 5.95 11.08
C PRO A 165 6.10 4.99 12.22
N GLU A 166 5.13 4.16 12.62
CA GLU A 166 5.35 3.12 13.63
C GLU A 166 4.50 1.89 13.34
N SER A 167 5.02 0.74 13.77
CA SER A 167 4.34 -0.55 13.66
C SER A 167 2.99 -0.51 14.37
N GLY A 168 1.92 -0.96 13.70
CA GLY A 168 0.56 -0.98 14.24
C GLY A 168 -0.09 0.38 14.46
N GLY A 169 0.58 1.47 14.11
CA GLY A 169 0.10 2.84 14.30
C GLY A 169 -0.62 3.45 13.10
N LEU A 170 -0.54 2.84 11.92
CA LEU A 170 -1.11 3.36 10.67
C LEU A 170 -1.59 2.22 9.75
N ILE A 171 -2.41 2.56 8.78
CA ILE A 171 -2.84 1.65 7.71
C ILE A 171 -1.90 1.81 6.51
N HIS A 172 -1.42 0.68 5.98
CA HIS A 172 -0.59 0.60 4.79
C HIS A 172 -1.12 1.45 3.63
N SER A 173 -2.39 1.29 3.31
CA SER A 173 -3.08 1.98 2.21
C SER A 173 -3.24 3.49 2.39
N SER A 174 -2.84 4.06 3.54
CA SER A 174 -2.90 5.50 3.79
C SER A 174 -1.61 6.26 3.47
N VAL A 175 -0.57 5.55 3.02
CA VAL A 175 0.81 6.07 2.94
C VAL A 175 1.20 6.44 1.53
N CYS A 176 1.89 7.57 1.40
CA CYS A 176 2.66 7.96 0.23
C CYS A 176 4.11 8.27 0.62
N MET A 177 5.07 7.75 -0.14
CA MET A 177 6.50 7.88 0.12
C MET A 177 7.25 8.35 -1.14
N ASP A 178 8.16 9.33 -0.98
CA ASP A 178 9.09 9.72 -2.03
C ASP A 178 10.27 8.75 -2.06
N PHE A 179 10.25 7.81 -2.99
CA PHE A 179 11.26 6.76 -3.09
C PHE A 179 12.66 7.28 -3.42
N LYS A 180 12.80 8.43 -4.06
CA LYS A 180 14.12 9.06 -4.28
C LYS A 180 14.78 9.46 -2.98
N LYS A 181 13.99 9.85 -1.99
CA LYS A 181 14.46 10.28 -0.68
C LYS A 181 14.50 9.14 0.33
N ILE A 182 13.59 8.14 0.20
CA ILE A 182 13.47 6.98 1.09
C ILE A 182 13.46 5.70 0.24
N PRO A 183 14.61 5.20 -0.22
CA PRO A 183 14.70 4.05 -1.13
C PRO A 183 14.60 2.71 -0.39
N LEU A 184 13.50 2.50 0.33
CA LEU A 184 13.26 1.32 1.13
C LEU A 184 12.19 0.43 0.50
N LEU A 185 12.46 -0.87 0.40
CA LEU A 185 11.54 -1.91 -0.06
C LEU A 185 11.07 -2.78 1.10
N TYR A 186 9.98 -3.50 0.89
CA TYR A 186 9.51 -4.52 1.83
C TYR A 186 10.49 -5.67 1.95
N ARG A 187 10.51 -6.33 3.11
CA ARG A 187 11.35 -7.51 3.35
C ARG A 187 10.51 -8.67 3.84
N ASP A 188 10.85 -9.85 3.37
CA ASP A 188 10.48 -11.10 4.02
C ASP A 188 11.49 -11.37 5.15
N VAL A 189 11.16 -10.94 6.36
CA VAL A 189 12.06 -11.06 7.53
C VAL A 189 12.30 -12.52 7.88
N TYR A 190 11.29 -13.39 7.70
CA TYR A 190 11.44 -14.82 7.98
C TYR A 190 12.43 -15.48 7.01
N ASP A 191 12.42 -15.09 5.73
CA ASP A 191 13.42 -15.56 4.75
C ASP A 191 14.86 -15.17 5.14
N LEU A 192 15.02 -13.99 5.73
CA LEU A 192 16.32 -13.46 6.14
C LEU A 192 16.86 -14.05 7.44
N THR A 193 15.99 -14.29 8.42
CA THR A 193 16.37 -14.60 9.80
C THR A 193 15.94 -15.98 10.28
N ASN A 194 15.10 -16.68 9.50
CA ASN A 194 14.41 -17.92 9.86
C ASN A 194 13.59 -17.82 11.18
N THR A 195 13.18 -16.58 11.53
CA THR A 195 12.32 -16.28 12.68
C THR A 195 11.18 -15.37 12.27
N ILE A 196 9.99 -15.56 12.87
CA ILE A 196 8.88 -14.63 12.66
C ILE A 196 9.22 -13.32 13.36
N GLY A 197 9.36 -12.26 12.55
CA GLY A 197 9.56 -10.89 13.02
C GLY A 197 8.28 -10.05 12.87
N LEU A 198 8.46 -8.74 12.70
CA LEU A 198 7.36 -7.86 12.35
C LEU A 198 6.78 -8.24 10.97
N PRO A 199 5.46 -8.07 10.73
CA PRO A 199 4.90 -8.10 9.39
C PRO A 199 5.65 -7.15 8.45
N ALA A 200 5.62 -7.43 7.15
CA ALA A 200 6.46 -6.74 6.17
C ALA A 200 6.23 -5.22 6.10
N ASP A 201 5.00 -4.78 6.26
CA ASP A 201 4.63 -3.37 6.36
C ASP A 201 5.15 -2.72 7.66
N ALA A 202 4.97 -3.40 8.79
CA ALA A 202 5.45 -2.94 10.08
C ALA A 202 6.98 -2.85 10.13
N ASP A 203 7.71 -3.82 9.55
CA ASP A 203 9.17 -3.76 9.37
C ASP A 203 9.58 -2.57 8.49
N LEU A 204 8.84 -2.33 7.40
CA LEU A 204 9.11 -1.18 6.54
C LEU A 204 8.93 0.14 7.31
N TRP A 205 7.89 0.27 8.14
CA TRP A 205 7.62 1.49 8.89
C TRP A 205 8.71 1.78 9.94
N GLU A 206 9.18 0.76 10.66
CA GLU A 206 10.28 0.95 11.63
C GLU A 206 11.57 1.39 10.91
N ARG A 207 11.93 0.76 9.79
CA ARG A 207 13.10 1.17 8.99
C ARG A 207 12.94 2.56 8.38
N THR A 208 11.72 2.90 7.97
CA THR A 208 11.39 4.22 7.43
C THR A 208 11.52 5.29 8.52
N ARG A 209 11.06 5.01 9.74
CA ARG A 209 11.27 5.89 10.91
C ARG A 209 12.75 6.20 11.12
N GLU A 210 13.57 5.16 11.24
CA GLU A 210 15.01 5.31 11.43
C GLU A 210 15.65 6.09 10.27
N TYR A 211 15.25 5.80 9.05
CA TYR A 211 15.78 6.47 7.86
C TYR A 211 15.43 7.96 7.83
N ILE A 212 14.18 8.32 8.14
CA ILE A 212 13.72 9.72 8.25
C ILE A 212 14.54 10.46 9.28
N GLN A 213 14.73 9.88 10.48
CA GLN A 213 15.49 10.51 11.57
C GLN A 213 16.96 10.69 11.22
N ASN A 214 17.61 9.65 10.70
CA ASN A 214 19.03 9.67 10.37
C ASN A 214 19.38 10.62 9.20
N ASN A 215 18.43 10.89 8.31
CA ASN A 215 18.62 11.76 7.15
C ASN A 215 17.94 13.13 7.31
N ASN A 216 17.38 13.42 8.48
CA ASN A 216 16.65 14.67 8.77
C ASN A 216 15.58 15.00 7.71
N LEU A 217 14.82 13.99 7.29
CA LEU A 217 13.77 14.13 6.30
C LEU A 217 12.46 14.57 6.97
N LYS A 218 11.63 15.28 6.21
CA LYS A 218 10.31 15.68 6.67
C LYS A 218 9.30 14.58 6.46
N SER A 219 8.47 14.35 7.44
CA SER A 219 7.30 13.47 7.41
C SER A 219 6.07 14.18 7.94
N TYR A 220 4.88 13.79 7.48
CA TYR A 220 3.66 14.50 7.83
C TYR A 220 2.47 13.57 7.97
N PHE A 221 1.60 13.84 8.94
CA PHE A 221 0.30 13.21 9.08
C PHE A 221 -0.81 14.19 8.70
N ILE A 222 -1.66 13.79 7.75
CA ILE A 222 -2.84 14.54 7.33
C ILE A 222 -4.04 14.06 8.14
N ASN A 223 -4.56 14.87 9.08
CA ASN A 223 -5.72 14.53 9.89
C ASN A 223 -7.05 14.70 9.12
N LYS A 224 -7.10 14.12 7.94
CA LYS A 224 -8.33 14.00 7.13
C LYS A 224 -8.56 12.54 6.82
N LEU A 225 -9.79 12.07 7.04
CA LEU A 225 -10.20 10.72 6.69
C LEU A 225 -10.29 10.62 5.17
N THR A 226 -9.33 9.90 4.57
CA THR A 226 -9.27 9.71 3.12
C THR A 226 -8.98 8.28 2.69
N CYS A 227 -8.77 7.38 3.66
CA CYS A 227 -8.52 5.96 3.43
C CYS A 227 -9.45 5.11 4.30
N ARG A 228 -9.88 3.98 3.79
CA ARG A 228 -10.71 3.03 4.50
C ARG A 228 -10.13 1.62 4.38
N HIS A 229 -9.93 1.01 5.54
CA HIS A 229 -9.57 -0.40 5.69
C HIS A 229 -10.78 -1.16 6.23
N ASP A 230 -11.31 -2.10 5.45
CA ASP A 230 -12.53 -2.82 5.77
C ASP A 230 -12.24 -4.23 6.35
N GLU A 231 -13.11 -4.67 7.28
CA GLU A 231 -13.04 -6.00 7.92
C GLU A 231 -13.27 -7.16 6.95
N GLU A 232 -13.89 -6.92 5.81
CA GLU A 232 -14.26 -7.98 4.87
C GLU A 232 -13.07 -8.75 4.28
N GLY A 233 -11.86 -8.21 4.45
CA GLY A 233 -10.60 -8.86 4.15
C GLY A 233 -10.16 -9.94 5.13
N TYR A 234 -10.68 -9.97 6.35
CA TYR A 234 -10.27 -10.89 7.41
C TYR A 234 -11.31 -11.99 7.63
N SER A 235 -11.18 -13.12 6.94
CA SER A 235 -11.73 -14.37 7.46
C SER A 235 -10.86 -14.79 8.64
N ARG A 236 -11.30 -14.50 9.86
CA ARG A 236 -10.80 -15.16 11.06
C ARG A 236 -11.29 -16.62 11.04
N ASN A 237 -10.56 -17.49 10.36
CA ASN A 237 -10.68 -18.95 10.49
C ASN A 237 -9.33 -19.52 10.93
#